data_472db990e355a08f52bbed624d7f9598
#
_entry.id   472db990e355a08f52bbed624d7f9598
#
_cell.length_a   1.000
_cell.length_b   1.000
_cell.length_c   1.000
_cell.angle_alpha   90.00
_cell.angle_beta   90.00
_cell.angle_gamma   90.00
#
_symmetry.space_group_name_H-M   'P 1'
#
loop_
_entity.id
_entity.type
_entity.pdbx_description
1 polymer ?
#
loop_
_entity_poly.entity_id
_entity_poly.type
_entity_poly.pdbx_seq_one_letter_code
_entity_poly.pdbx_strand_id
1 'polypeptide(L)'
;MGTLFQDIRYGIRGLEKRPGFAAVVILTLALGVGANTAIFSIVYGILLRPLPFPEQERLVVAWEKDTTANTPFVELSVAEIRDWQAHNQSFTSLAAMPTTVYGYGYVLTGRGDAVQLESAKVSGSFFSILGANASLGRVFNESDDQVNAPNVVVLSDRLWRERFNSDAHIVGQTITLNQQGFTVLGVMPASFEFPKGVDLWKPLLASMDPRLLENRGATYLQVIGRLKPGVTLTQAEADLNTIITRVAAQHPETQASGYRVVLTPLSDHLFGNAKPALWALFGATGLLLLIASANIANLLLARATSRRKELAVRAALGASRWQLTRQLLSESLALAFCGGLAGVLLAYWLVELLKAIAPADLPRLEGVGISGTVLLVSLSSTFVTVLIFGLLPALSASRFNLNETINEASARLTNTRAGNRLRGALVVGEVAMTIVLLAGATLVLRTFLNLARVPLGFNPHQVLSMQLRLTGEKYDA
;
A
#
# COMPACT_ATOMS: atom_id res chain seq x y z
N MET A 1 -3.33 -35.29 -27.11
CA MET A 1 -3.44 -35.02 -25.66
C MET A 1 -2.65 -36.01 -24.78
N GLY A 2 -2.41 -37.27 -25.20
CA GLY A 2 -1.68 -38.27 -24.39
C GLY A 2 -0.22 -37.97 -24.05
N THR A 3 0.47 -37.21 -24.88
CA THR A 3 1.91 -36.95 -24.72
C THR A 3 2.23 -35.93 -23.58
N LEU A 4 1.38 -34.92 -23.36
CA LEU A 4 1.60 -33.90 -22.34
C LEU A 4 1.40 -34.45 -20.91
N PHE A 5 0.38 -35.30 -20.73
CA PHE A 5 0.12 -35.99 -19.47
C PHE A 5 1.22 -37.00 -19.11
N GLN A 6 1.77 -37.69 -20.13
CA GLN A 6 2.92 -38.55 -19.96
C GLN A 6 4.18 -37.76 -19.54
N ASP A 7 4.43 -36.60 -20.16
CA ASP A 7 5.59 -35.76 -19.82
C ASP A 7 5.52 -35.20 -18.38
N ILE A 8 4.33 -34.78 -17.94
CA ILE A 8 4.12 -34.34 -16.51
C ILE A 8 4.36 -35.52 -15.56
N ARG A 9 3.84 -36.71 -15.87
CA ARG A 9 4.05 -37.92 -15.06
C ARG A 9 5.53 -38.32 -15.01
N TYR A 10 6.25 -38.18 -16.11
CA TYR A 10 7.71 -38.39 -16.14
C TYR A 10 8.46 -37.33 -15.37
N GLY A 11 8.01 -36.06 -15.40
CA GLY A 11 8.55 -34.98 -14.61
C GLY A 11 8.45 -35.27 -13.11
N ILE A 12 7.25 -35.66 -12.64
CA ILE A 12 7.01 -36.01 -11.22
C ILE A 12 7.86 -37.19 -10.75
N ARG A 13 7.91 -38.28 -11.54
CA ARG A 13 8.76 -39.43 -11.23
C ARG A 13 10.26 -39.10 -11.23
N GLY A 14 10.69 -38.12 -12.04
CA GLY A 14 12.06 -37.60 -12.03
C GLY A 14 12.42 -36.85 -10.76
N LEU A 15 11.43 -36.24 -10.10
CA LEU A 15 11.56 -35.54 -8.81
C LEU A 15 11.67 -36.56 -7.65
N GLU A 16 10.86 -37.62 -7.66
CA GLU A 16 10.88 -38.69 -6.65
C GLU A 16 12.24 -39.39 -6.56
N LYS A 17 12.93 -39.53 -7.70
CA LYS A 17 14.26 -40.19 -7.76
C LYS A 17 15.39 -39.35 -7.11
N ARG A 18 15.22 -38.04 -6.90
CA ARG A 18 16.23 -37.16 -6.30
C ARG A 18 15.57 -36.11 -5.40
N PRO A 19 15.03 -36.50 -4.24
CA PRO A 19 14.21 -35.64 -3.38
C PRO A 19 15.00 -34.44 -2.85
N GLY A 20 16.29 -34.56 -2.54
CA GLY A 20 17.11 -33.45 -2.05
C GLY A 20 17.25 -32.30 -3.06
N PHE A 21 17.46 -32.62 -4.35
CA PHE A 21 17.49 -31.62 -5.41
C PHE A 21 16.14 -30.92 -5.58
N ALA A 22 15.07 -31.70 -5.63
CA ALA A 22 13.71 -31.15 -5.78
C ALA A 22 13.36 -30.23 -4.59
N ALA A 23 13.67 -30.66 -3.37
CA ALA A 23 13.45 -29.87 -2.16
C ALA A 23 14.18 -28.53 -2.19
N VAL A 24 15.48 -28.51 -2.53
CA VAL A 24 16.25 -27.27 -2.63
C VAL A 24 15.65 -26.30 -3.65
N VAL A 25 15.29 -26.79 -4.86
CA VAL A 25 14.70 -25.95 -5.91
C VAL A 25 13.31 -25.43 -5.50
N ILE A 26 12.45 -26.30 -4.93
CA ILE A 26 11.11 -25.90 -4.45
C ILE A 26 11.21 -24.88 -3.34
N LEU A 27 12.10 -25.07 -2.36
CA LEU A 27 12.30 -24.12 -1.26
C LEU A 27 12.85 -22.78 -1.77
N THR A 28 13.81 -22.80 -2.69
CA THR A 28 14.36 -21.56 -3.27
C THR A 28 13.30 -20.79 -4.03
N LEU A 29 12.47 -21.50 -4.85
CA LEU A 29 11.32 -20.87 -5.53
C LEU A 29 10.28 -20.36 -4.53
N ALA A 30 9.93 -21.16 -3.54
CA ALA A 30 8.93 -20.79 -2.54
C ALA A 30 9.34 -19.53 -1.77
N LEU A 31 10.61 -19.42 -1.38
CA LEU A 31 11.13 -18.23 -0.71
C LEU A 31 11.13 -17.01 -1.64
N GLY A 32 11.64 -17.13 -2.86
CA GLY A 32 11.71 -16.02 -3.82
C GLY A 32 10.32 -15.54 -4.25
N VAL A 33 9.44 -16.46 -4.65
CA VAL A 33 8.07 -16.15 -5.07
C VAL A 33 7.24 -15.69 -3.87
N GLY A 34 7.37 -16.36 -2.73
CA GLY A 34 6.60 -16.05 -1.53
C GLY A 34 6.88 -14.65 -0.98
N ALA A 35 8.15 -14.30 -0.82
CA ALA A 35 8.54 -12.96 -0.37
C ALA A 35 8.09 -11.88 -1.36
N ASN A 36 8.32 -12.10 -2.67
CA ASN A 36 7.92 -11.15 -3.70
C ASN A 36 6.39 -10.98 -3.75
N THR A 37 5.64 -12.06 -3.63
CA THR A 37 4.16 -12.03 -3.60
C THR A 37 3.63 -11.32 -2.37
N ALA A 38 4.21 -11.57 -1.19
CA ALA A 38 3.81 -10.91 0.05
C ALA A 38 4.02 -9.40 -0.02
N ILE A 39 5.21 -8.97 -0.46
CA ILE A 39 5.52 -7.54 -0.60
C ILE A 39 4.68 -6.90 -1.72
N PHE A 40 4.49 -7.59 -2.85
CA PHE A 40 3.60 -7.08 -3.90
C PHE A 40 2.15 -6.94 -3.41
N SER A 41 1.66 -7.84 -2.54
CA SER A 41 0.34 -7.71 -1.92
C SER A 41 0.20 -6.41 -1.13
N ILE A 42 1.24 -6.04 -0.39
CA ILE A 42 1.28 -4.79 0.40
C ILE A 42 1.36 -3.58 -0.53
N VAL A 43 2.28 -3.59 -1.49
CA VAL A 43 2.43 -2.51 -2.48
C VAL A 43 1.13 -2.31 -3.26
N TYR A 44 0.51 -3.41 -3.71
CA TYR A 44 -0.77 -3.36 -4.41
C TYR A 44 -1.89 -2.81 -3.51
N GLY A 45 -2.03 -3.33 -2.29
CA GLY A 45 -3.09 -2.93 -1.37
C GLY A 45 -3.00 -1.47 -0.93
N ILE A 46 -1.79 -0.97 -0.71
CA ILE A 46 -1.56 0.38 -0.21
C ILE A 46 -1.43 1.40 -1.35
N LEU A 47 -0.59 1.12 -2.37
CA LEU A 47 -0.22 2.12 -3.39
C LEU A 47 -1.00 2.02 -4.69
N LEU A 48 -1.26 0.79 -5.17
CA LEU A 48 -1.79 0.57 -6.52
C LEU A 48 -3.31 0.40 -6.55
N ARG A 49 -3.90 -0.03 -5.44
CA ARG A 49 -5.36 -0.16 -5.35
C ARG A 49 -5.99 1.23 -5.27
N PRO A 50 -6.91 1.57 -6.19
CA PRO A 50 -7.60 2.85 -6.16
C PRO A 50 -8.26 3.15 -4.81
N LEU A 51 -8.34 4.42 -4.43
CA LEU A 51 -9.18 4.85 -3.29
C LEU A 51 -10.64 4.51 -3.60
N PRO A 52 -11.47 4.19 -2.60
CA PRO A 52 -12.88 3.84 -2.80
C PRO A 52 -13.75 5.09 -3.08
N PHE A 53 -13.18 6.08 -3.77
CA PHE A 53 -13.84 7.33 -4.10
C PHE A 53 -13.96 7.48 -5.62
N PRO A 54 -15.14 7.88 -6.14
CA PRO A 54 -15.30 8.19 -7.56
C PRO A 54 -14.30 9.25 -8.02
N GLU A 55 -13.71 9.06 -9.21
CA GLU A 55 -12.79 10.03 -9.83
C GLU A 55 -11.71 10.52 -8.83
N GLN A 56 -11.09 9.57 -8.13
CA GLN A 56 -10.12 9.85 -7.05
C GLN A 56 -8.93 10.72 -7.48
N GLU A 57 -8.57 10.69 -8.75
CA GLU A 57 -7.50 11.50 -9.35
C GLU A 57 -7.79 13.00 -9.32
N ARG A 58 -9.06 13.37 -9.13
CA ARG A 58 -9.49 14.76 -8.97
C ARG A 58 -9.58 15.22 -7.52
N LEU A 59 -9.33 14.30 -6.56
CA LEU A 59 -9.33 14.63 -5.14
C LEU A 59 -7.93 15.09 -4.73
N VAL A 60 -7.87 16.28 -4.15
CA VAL A 60 -6.62 16.89 -3.68
C VAL A 60 -6.78 17.38 -2.25
N VAL A 61 -5.66 17.42 -1.52
CA VAL A 61 -5.55 18.12 -0.24
C VAL A 61 -4.82 19.42 -0.50
N ALA A 62 -5.37 20.51 0.01
CA ALA A 62 -4.80 21.82 -0.10
C ALA A 62 -4.25 22.31 1.24
N TRP A 63 -3.03 22.81 1.21
CA TRP A 63 -2.29 23.39 2.33
C TRP A 63 -1.73 24.74 1.94
N GLU A 64 -1.39 25.52 2.92
CA GLU A 64 -0.53 26.67 2.73
C GLU A 64 0.91 26.32 3.13
N LYS A 65 1.86 26.95 2.48
CA LYS A 65 3.28 26.91 2.80
C LYS A 65 3.73 28.34 3.08
N ASP A 66 4.37 28.55 4.23
CA ASP A 66 5.05 29.80 4.52
C ASP A 66 6.43 29.79 3.84
N THR A 67 6.60 30.64 2.84
CA THR A 67 7.86 30.77 2.09
C THR A 67 8.90 31.60 2.84
N THR A 68 8.50 32.41 3.83
CA THR A 68 9.40 33.25 4.62
C THR A 68 9.99 32.49 5.79
N ALA A 69 9.15 31.77 6.54
CA ALA A 69 9.61 30.91 7.64
C ALA A 69 10.03 29.51 7.20
N ASN A 70 9.90 29.20 5.89
CA ASN A 70 10.17 27.89 5.30
C ASN A 70 9.38 26.75 5.99
N THR A 71 8.17 27.04 6.47
CA THR A 71 7.27 26.06 7.07
C THR A 71 6.50 25.36 5.96
N PRO A 72 6.67 24.04 5.78
CA PRO A 72 6.15 23.33 4.60
C PRO A 72 4.63 23.16 4.61
N PHE A 73 4.00 23.18 5.77
CA PHE A 73 2.56 22.99 5.95
C PHE A 73 2.05 23.99 6.98
N VAL A 74 1.14 24.85 6.54
CA VAL A 74 0.40 25.78 7.39
C VAL A 74 -1.07 25.43 7.28
N GLU A 75 -1.71 25.34 8.42
CA GLU A 75 -3.13 25.05 8.54
C GLU A 75 -3.94 26.29 8.18
N LEU A 76 -5.20 26.08 7.77
CA LEU A 76 -6.09 27.17 7.39
C LEU A 76 -7.11 27.49 8.49
N SER A 77 -7.57 28.73 8.50
CA SER A 77 -8.71 29.18 9.28
C SER A 77 -10.02 28.99 8.53
N VAL A 78 -11.15 29.07 9.24
CA VAL A 78 -12.49 29.03 8.61
C VAL A 78 -12.70 30.21 7.65
N ALA A 79 -12.22 31.39 8.01
CA ALA A 79 -12.34 32.60 7.19
C ALA A 79 -11.64 32.44 5.83
N GLU A 80 -10.42 31.87 5.81
CA GLU A 80 -9.65 31.60 4.59
C GLU A 80 -10.36 30.56 3.70
N ILE A 81 -10.91 29.52 4.30
CA ILE A 81 -11.62 28.47 3.57
C ILE A 81 -12.89 29.05 2.91
N ARG A 82 -13.61 29.94 3.60
CA ARG A 82 -14.77 30.66 3.03
C ARG A 82 -14.37 31.54 1.85
N ASP A 83 -13.23 32.24 1.94
CA ASP A 83 -12.72 33.02 0.83
C ASP A 83 -12.39 32.12 -0.38
N TRP A 84 -11.79 30.95 -0.15
CA TRP A 84 -11.53 29.97 -1.21
C TRP A 84 -12.82 29.44 -1.81
N GLN A 85 -13.80 29.08 -0.98
CA GLN A 85 -15.12 28.60 -1.45
C GLN A 85 -15.84 29.64 -2.31
N ALA A 86 -15.79 30.92 -1.89
CA ALA A 86 -16.52 32.01 -2.57
C ALA A 86 -15.89 32.42 -3.90
N HIS A 87 -14.56 32.31 -4.07
CA HIS A 87 -13.86 32.92 -5.19
C HIS A 87 -13.17 31.92 -6.12
N ASN A 88 -13.03 30.62 -5.76
CA ASN A 88 -12.35 29.65 -6.61
C ASN A 88 -13.11 29.35 -7.89
N GLN A 89 -12.36 29.11 -8.97
CA GLN A 89 -12.91 28.71 -10.26
C GLN A 89 -12.50 27.29 -10.66
N SER A 90 -11.53 26.69 -9.96
CA SER A 90 -10.88 25.43 -10.31
C SER A 90 -11.50 24.22 -9.65
N PHE A 91 -12.29 24.41 -8.57
CA PHE A 91 -12.86 23.31 -7.80
C PHE A 91 -14.37 23.20 -8.01
N THR A 92 -14.87 21.97 -7.98
CA THR A 92 -16.31 21.70 -7.93
C THR A 92 -16.84 22.01 -6.53
N SER A 93 -16.10 21.63 -5.49
CA SER A 93 -16.39 21.89 -4.09
C SER A 93 -15.11 21.74 -3.24
N LEU A 94 -15.11 22.39 -2.09
CA LEU A 94 -14.05 22.35 -1.07
C LEU A 94 -14.66 21.93 0.27
N ALA A 95 -14.05 20.98 0.95
CA ALA A 95 -14.44 20.53 2.29
C ALA A 95 -13.31 20.78 3.29
N ALA A 96 -13.69 21.22 4.47
CA ALA A 96 -12.77 21.46 5.58
C ALA A 96 -12.88 20.34 6.62
N MET A 97 -11.73 20.04 7.23
CA MET A 97 -11.65 19.19 8.41
C MET A 97 -10.42 19.59 9.25
N PRO A 98 -10.43 19.39 10.58
CA PRO A 98 -9.24 19.57 11.39
C PRO A 98 -8.10 18.67 10.93
N THR A 99 -6.88 19.17 11.00
CA THR A 99 -5.65 18.42 10.66
C THR A 99 -5.45 17.24 11.59
N THR A 100 -5.77 17.46 12.88
CA THR A 100 -5.71 16.42 13.92
C THR A 100 -7.11 15.86 14.12
N VAL A 101 -7.35 14.67 13.62
CA VAL A 101 -8.62 13.95 13.82
C VAL A 101 -8.70 13.43 15.25
N TYR A 102 -7.56 13.05 15.80
CA TYR A 102 -7.45 12.55 17.18
C TYR A 102 -7.53 13.70 18.21
N GLY A 103 -8.43 13.57 19.16
CA GLY A 103 -8.60 14.58 20.22
C GLY A 103 -10.02 15.12 20.35
N TYR A 104 -10.86 14.92 19.35
CA TYR A 104 -12.28 15.27 19.40
C TYR A 104 -13.14 14.06 19.84
N GLY A 105 -12.71 13.38 20.93
CA GLY A 105 -13.42 12.24 21.45
C GLY A 105 -14.73 12.64 22.13
N TYR A 106 -15.74 11.81 21.94
CA TYR A 106 -17.02 11.91 22.67
C TYR A 106 -17.20 10.70 23.57
N VAL A 107 -17.81 10.91 24.73
CA VAL A 107 -18.23 9.81 25.60
C VAL A 107 -19.68 9.51 25.31
N LEU A 108 -19.94 8.33 24.76
CA LEU A 108 -21.29 7.80 24.58
C LEU A 108 -21.81 7.31 25.93
N THR A 109 -22.98 7.78 26.34
CA THR A 109 -23.67 7.39 27.56
C THR A 109 -25.12 6.98 27.28
N GLY A 110 -25.77 6.31 28.24
CA GLY A 110 -27.18 5.92 28.15
C GLY A 110 -27.45 4.61 27.40
N ARG A 111 -26.38 3.90 26.96
CA ARG A 111 -26.49 2.58 26.30
C ARG A 111 -25.37 1.64 26.83
N GLY A 112 -25.54 1.15 28.05
CA GLY A 112 -24.52 0.34 28.73
C GLY A 112 -23.42 1.19 29.35
N ASP A 113 -22.20 0.60 29.46
CA ASP A 113 -21.04 1.31 29.99
C ASP A 113 -20.64 2.50 29.12
N ALA A 114 -20.23 3.58 29.76
CA ALA A 114 -19.73 4.77 29.08
C ALA A 114 -18.50 4.41 28.22
N VAL A 115 -18.52 4.78 26.97
CA VAL A 115 -17.47 4.44 25.98
C VAL A 115 -16.98 5.70 25.31
N GLN A 116 -15.68 5.82 25.23
CA GLN A 116 -15.03 6.86 24.46
C GLN A 116 -15.03 6.53 22.98
N LEU A 117 -15.51 7.47 22.16
CA LEU A 117 -15.59 7.37 20.70
C LEU A 117 -14.66 8.40 20.09
N GLU A 118 -14.01 8.03 18.99
CA GLU A 118 -13.27 8.97 18.16
C GLU A 118 -14.20 9.62 17.13
N SER A 119 -14.15 10.94 17.01
CA SER A 119 -15.02 11.67 16.10
C SER A 119 -14.24 12.56 15.14
N ALA A 120 -14.77 12.74 13.93
CA ALA A 120 -14.30 13.74 13.00
C ALA A 120 -15.32 14.88 12.85
N LYS A 121 -14.84 16.12 13.00
CA LYS A 121 -15.62 17.31 12.61
C LYS A 121 -15.31 17.59 11.15
N VAL A 122 -16.30 17.63 10.28
CA VAL A 122 -16.10 17.84 8.84
C VAL A 122 -17.16 18.78 8.28
N SER A 123 -16.81 19.57 7.27
CA SER A 123 -17.76 20.48 6.65
C SER A 123 -18.89 19.74 5.92
N GLY A 124 -20.02 20.43 5.69
CA GLY A 124 -21.21 19.87 5.07
C GLY A 124 -20.98 19.27 3.68
N SER A 125 -19.99 19.77 2.93
CA SER A 125 -19.60 19.28 1.61
C SER A 125 -18.73 18.01 1.63
N PHE A 126 -18.27 17.55 2.80
CA PHE A 126 -17.28 16.47 2.94
C PHE A 126 -17.69 15.16 2.26
N PHE A 127 -18.89 14.66 2.55
CA PHE A 127 -19.36 13.40 1.95
C PHE A 127 -19.62 13.51 0.46
N SER A 128 -20.17 14.66 0.01
CA SER A 128 -20.47 14.90 -1.40
C SER A 128 -19.18 14.98 -2.24
N ILE A 129 -18.12 15.61 -1.72
CA ILE A 129 -16.80 15.65 -2.37
C ILE A 129 -16.23 14.25 -2.53
N LEU A 130 -16.35 13.41 -1.52
CA LEU A 130 -15.86 12.04 -1.57
C LEU A 130 -16.77 11.10 -2.38
N GLY A 131 -17.98 11.57 -2.78
CA GLY A 131 -18.99 10.73 -3.44
C GLY A 131 -19.51 9.63 -2.52
N ALA A 132 -19.49 9.85 -1.21
CA ALA A 132 -19.82 8.87 -0.19
C ALA A 132 -21.29 9.04 0.24
N ASN A 133 -22.02 7.93 0.27
CA ASN A 133 -23.41 7.89 0.71
C ASN A 133 -23.57 6.97 1.93
N ALA A 134 -24.56 7.26 2.76
CA ALA A 134 -24.92 6.40 3.87
C ALA A 134 -25.51 5.07 3.36
N SER A 135 -25.24 3.97 4.07
CA SER A 135 -25.89 2.67 3.86
C SER A 135 -27.30 2.63 4.46
N LEU A 136 -27.52 3.44 5.52
CA LEU A 136 -28.82 3.61 6.17
C LEU A 136 -29.04 5.09 6.46
N GLY A 137 -30.20 5.63 6.13
CA GLY A 137 -30.50 7.05 6.30
C GLY A 137 -29.80 7.95 5.29
N ARG A 138 -29.28 9.08 5.74
CA ARG A 138 -28.55 10.06 4.91
C ARG A 138 -27.28 10.56 5.58
N VAL A 139 -26.38 11.13 4.82
CA VAL A 139 -25.28 11.95 5.32
C VAL A 139 -25.77 13.40 5.56
N PHE A 140 -25.03 14.16 6.35
CA PHE A 140 -25.32 15.59 6.47
C PHE A 140 -24.77 16.37 5.25
N ASN A 141 -25.30 17.55 5.05
CA ASN A 141 -24.98 18.47 3.96
C ASN A 141 -24.72 19.88 4.51
N GLU A 142 -24.57 20.86 3.62
CA GLU A 142 -24.31 22.26 3.99
C GLU A 142 -25.41 22.89 4.85
N SER A 143 -26.67 22.44 4.74
CA SER A 143 -27.74 22.95 5.59
C SER A 143 -27.67 22.45 7.04
N ASP A 144 -27.08 21.27 7.25
CA ASP A 144 -26.83 20.70 8.57
C ASP A 144 -25.55 21.30 9.21
N ASP A 145 -24.67 21.93 8.42
CA ASP A 145 -23.38 22.52 8.83
C ASP A 145 -23.46 24.05 8.90
N GLN A 146 -24.50 24.56 9.53
CA GLN A 146 -24.68 25.99 9.81
C GLN A 146 -24.44 26.26 11.30
N VAL A 147 -24.03 27.47 11.63
CA VAL A 147 -23.91 27.90 13.02
C VAL A 147 -25.26 27.77 13.72
N ASN A 148 -25.27 27.17 14.91
CA ASN A 148 -26.47 26.86 15.67
C ASN A 148 -27.45 25.87 15.00
N ALA A 149 -27.01 25.13 13.98
CA ALA A 149 -27.81 24.01 13.45
C ALA A 149 -27.98 22.92 14.52
N PRO A 150 -29.04 22.09 14.42
CA PRO A 150 -29.24 20.98 15.35
C PRO A 150 -28.03 20.05 15.42
N ASN A 151 -27.78 19.50 16.61
CA ASN A 151 -26.72 18.51 16.79
C ASN A 151 -27.07 17.22 16.06
N VAL A 152 -26.33 16.91 15.01
CA VAL A 152 -26.53 15.69 14.20
C VAL A 152 -25.22 14.93 14.05
N VAL A 153 -25.33 13.62 13.85
CA VAL A 153 -24.18 12.73 13.62
C VAL A 153 -24.47 11.67 12.57
N VAL A 154 -23.43 11.24 11.92
CA VAL A 154 -23.40 10.04 11.06
C VAL A 154 -22.48 9.02 11.72
N LEU A 155 -22.94 7.78 11.86
CA LEU A 155 -22.21 6.72 12.54
C LEU A 155 -21.37 5.89 11.55
N SER A 156 -20.27 5.34 12.03
CA SER A 156 -19.57 4.26 11.30
C SER A 156 -20.33 2.95 11.40
N ASP A 157 -20.16 2.06 10.42
CA ASP A 157 -20.71 0.71 10.44
C ASP A 157 -20.24 -0.08 11.68
N ARG A 158 -18.97 0.09 12.06
CA ARG A 158 -18.38 -0.52 13.25
C ARG A 158 -19.14 -0.14 14.52
N LEU A 159 -19.27 1.17 14.79
CA LEU A 159 -19.98 1.68 15.97
C LEU A 159 -21.44 1.21 15.99
N TRP A 160 -22.13 1.24 14.84
CA TRP A 160 -23.50 0.80 14.71
C TRP A 160 -23.68 -0.68 15.04
N ARG A 161 -22.77 -1.56 14.60
CA ARG A 161 -22.81 -2.98 14.93
C ARG A 161 -22.49 -3.27 16.39
N GLU A 162 -21.40 -2.67 16.88
CA GLU A 162 -20.87 -3.00 18.23
C GLU A 162 -21.73 -2.44 19.36
N ARG A 163 -22.32 -1.26 19.19
CA ARG A 163 -23.02 -0.55 20.27
C ARG A 163 -24.54 -0.42 20.05
N PHE A 164 -24.97 -0.54 18.83
CA PHE A 164 -26.39 -0.41 18.49
C PHE A 164 -26.97 -1.69 17.90
N ASN A 165 -26.26 -2.83 18.01
CA ASN A 165 -26.69 -4.17 17.57
C ASN A 165 -27.28 -4.20 16.15
N SER A 166 -26.76 -3.37 15.24
CA SER A 166 -27.26 -3.22 13.88
C SER A 166 -28.76 -2.85 13.81
N ASP A 167 -29.24 -2.04 14.77
CA ASP A 167 -30.64 -1.61 14.80
C ASP A 167 -30.94 -0.70 13.59
N ALA A 168 -31.82 -1.15 12.70
CA ALA A 168 -32.21 -0.39 11.52
C ALA A 168 -33.02 0.88 11.85
N HIS A 169 -33.61 0.97 13.04
CA HIS A 169 -34.39 2.11 13.50
C HIS A 169 -33.54 3.20 14.18
N ILE A 170 -32.22 3.06 14.20
CA ILE A 170 -31.30 4.05 14.81
C ILE A 170 -31.39 5.43 14.16
N VAL A 171 -31.74 5.51 12.87
CA VAL A 171 -31.90 6.76 12.14
C VAL A 171 -33.06 7.56 12.71
N GLY A 172 -32.83 8.84 13.03
CA GLY A 172 -33.78 9.72 13.68
C GLY A 172 -33.80 9.61 15.22
N GLN A 173 -33.12 8.59 15.82
CA GLN A 173 -33.00 8.50 17.26
C GLN A 173 -31.95 9.48 17.79
N THR A 174 -32.16 9.91 19.04
CA THR A 174 -31.18 10.74 19.76
C THR A 174 -30.26 9.84 20.60
N ILE A 175 -28.97 10.04 20.46
CA ILE A 175 -27.92 9.43 21.30
C ILE A 175 -27.27 10.51 22.16
N THR A 176 -26.78 10.14 23.34
CA THR A 176 -26.15 11.09 24.28
C THR A 176 -24.63 11.01 24.16
N LEU A 177 -24.03 12.10 23.69
CA LEU A 177 -22.58 12.27 23.55
C LEU A 177 -22.15 13.46 24.41
N ASN A 178 -21.20 13.27 25.34
CA ASN A 178 -20.76 14.30 26.30
C ASN A 178 -21.94 15.01 27.00
N GLN A 179 -22.95 14.24 27.42
CA GLN A 179 -24.19 14.73 28.06
C GLN A 179 -25.12 15.57 27.15
N GLN A 180 -24.80 15.72 25.87
CA GLN A 180 -25.63 16.41 24.88
C GLN A 180 -26.33 15.42 23.96
N GLY A 181 -27.54 15.74 23.54
CA GLY A 181 -28.31 14.94 22.60
C GLY A 181 -27.87 15.19 21.14
N PHE A 182 -27.63 14.12 20.40
CA PHE A 182 -27.32 14.17 18.96
C PHE A 182 -28.27 13.26 18.19
N THR A 183 -28.88 13.76 17.13
CA THR A 183 -29.75 12.98 16.25
C THR A 183 -28.89 12.22 15.25
N VAL A 184 -29.09 10.91 15.15
CA VAL A 184 -28.43 10.07 14.14
C VAL A 184 -29.11 10.27 12.78
N LEU A 185 -28.37 10.81 11.79
CA LEU A 185 -28.87 11.00 10.43
C LEU A 185 -28.71 9.75 9.57
N GLY A 186 -27.66 8.98 9.80
CA GLY A 186 -27.40 7.78 9.02
C GLY A 186 -26.19 7.00 9.51
N VAL A 187 -25.94 5.90 8.82
CA VAL A 187 -24.81 4.98 9.06
C VAL A 187 -24.02 4.84 7.77
N MET A 188 -22.71 4.99 7.83
CA MET A 188 -21.84 4.79 6.68
C MET A 188 -21.67 3.29 6.35
N PRO A 189 -21.40 2.93 5.10
CA PRO A 189 -21.07 1.55 4.76
C PRO A 189 -19.72 1.12 5.37
N ALA A 190 -19.55 -0.18 5.64
CA ALA A 190 -18.32 -0.74 6.21
C ALA A 190 -17.05 -0.45 5.37
N SER A 191 -17.22 -0.16 4.08
CA SER A 191 -16.09 0.23 3.19
C SER A 191 -15.64 1.68 3.34
N PHE A 192 -16.38 2.51 4.09
CA PHE A 192 -16.03 3.93 4.30
C PHE A 192 -15.30 4.10 5.63
N GLU A 193 -13.99 4.26 5.56
CA GLU A 193 -13.10 4.43 6.72
C GLU A 193 -12.24 5.70 6.57
N PHE A 194 -12.86 6.81 6.25
CA PHE A 194 -12.12 8.07 6.09
C PHE A 194 -12.70 9.20 6.93
N PRO A 195 -11.88 9.84 7.78
CA PRO A 195 -10.54 9.45 8.21
C PRO A 195 -10.54 8.11 8.95
N LYS A 196 -9.40 7.39 8.94
CA LYS A 196 -9.30 6.07 9.58
C LYS A 196 -9.54 6.16 11.09
N GLY A 197 -10.20 5.15 11.67
CA GLY A 197 -10.39 5.00 13.11
C GLY A 197 -11.50 5.86 13.70
N VAL A 198 -12.23 6.60 12.89
CA VAL A 198 -13.36 7.44 13.31
C VAL A 198 -14.61 6.58 13.55
N ASP A 199 -15.27 6.82 14.67
CA ASP A 199 -16.53 6.17 15.04
C ASP A 199 -17.76 6.94 14.54
N LEU A 200 -17.66 8.27 14.48
CA LEU A 200 -18.75 9.13 14.02
C LEU A 200 -18.23 10.42 13.40
N TRP A 201 -19.03 10.98 12.50
CA TRP A 201 -18.79 12.28 11.87
C TRP A 201 -19.86 13.27 12.32
N LYS A 202 -19.46 14.51 12.54
CA LYS A 202 -20.37 15.61 12.88
C LYS A 202 -20.03 16.87 12.05
N PRO A 203 -21.02 17.75 11.84
CA PRO A 203 -20.79 19.01 11.15
C PRO A 203 -19.77 19.88 11.87
N LEU A 204 -18.90 20.55 11.11
CA LEU A 204 -17.81 21.36 11.62
C LEU A 204 -18.33 22.66 12.26
N LEU A 205 -19.17 23.41 11.56
CA LEU A 205 -19.62 24.74 11.97
C LEU A 205 -20.76 24.71 12.99
N ALA A 206 -21.58 23.66 13.00
CA ALA A 206 -22.73 23.57 13.88
C ALA A 206 -22.38 23.66 15.37
N SER A 207 -21.17 23.24 15.73
CA SER A 207 -20.67 23.26 17.12
C SER A 207 -19.44 24.14 17.30
N MET A 208 -19.23 25.11 16.41
CA MET A 208 -18.10 26.01 16.48
C MET A 208 -18.46 27.29 17.23
N ASP A 209 -17.52 27.80 18.01
CA ASP A 209 -17.65 29.14 18.60
C ASP A 209 -17.75 30.19 17.46
N PRO A 210 -18.80 31.01 17.41
CA PRO A 210 -18.94 32.03 16.36
C PRO A 210 -17.74 32.99 16.25
N ARG A 211 -16.98 33.20 17.33
CA ARG A 211 -15.76 34.02 17.32
C ARG A 211 -14.65 33.46 16.45
N LEU A 212 -14.60 32.13 16.27
CA LEU A 212 -13.60 31.48 15.43
C LEU A 212 -13.87 31.61 13.93
N LEU A 213 -15.12 31.94 13.54
CA LEU A 213 -15.50 32.04 12.13
C LEU A 213 -14.78 33.15 11.38
N GLU A 214 -14.52 34.27 12.05
CA GLU A 214 -13.85 35.45 11.49
C GLU A 214 -12.39 35.54 11.93
N ASN A 215 -11.94 34.67 12.85
CA ASN A 215 -10.59 34.67 13.34
C ASN A 215 -9.63 34.00 12.39
N ARG A 216 -8.93 34.78 11.56
CA ARG A 216 -7.94 34.30 10.59
C ARG A 216 -6.68 33.72 11.24
N GLY A 217 -6.42 34.04 12.51
CA GLY A 217 -5.30 33.46 13.28
C GLY A 217 -5.61 32.08 13.89
N ALA A 218 -6.86 31.64 13.85
CA ALA A 218 -7.27 30.31 14.35
C ALA A 218 -7.10 29.25 13.25
N THR A 219 -5.85 28.91 12.96
CA THR A 219 -5.48 27.96 11.91
C THR A 219 -5.33 26.55 12.50
N TYR A 220 -6.18 25.61 12.06
CA TYR A 220 -6.17 24.21 12.50
C TYR A 220 -6.87 23.27 11.49
N LEU A 221 -7.24 23.81 10.32
CA LEU A 221 -8.00 23.09 9.30
C LEU A 221 -7.13 22.77 8.10
N GLN A 222 -7.45 21.65 7.48
CA GLN A 222 -7.01 21.28 6.14
C GLN A 222 -8.22 21.25 5.20
N VAL A 223 -7.96 21.40 3.92
CA VAL A 223 -9.01 21.40 2.89
C VAL A 223 -8.82 20.21 1.97
N ILE A 224 -9.91 19.48 1.74
CA ILE A 224 -10.01 18.50 0.65
C ILE A 224 -10.83 19.14 -0.45
N GLY A 225 -10.31 19.14 -1.67
CA GLY A 225 -11.00 19.71 -2.84
C GLY A 225 -11.21 18.67 -3.93
N ARG A 226 -12.29 18.82 -4.69
CA ARG A 226 -12.49 18.10 -5.95
C ARG A 226 -12.31 19.04 -7.12
N LEU A 227 -11.27 18.82 -7.91
CA LEU A 227 -11.00 19.60 -9.12
C LEU A 227 -12.16 19.47 -10.14
N LYS A 228 -12.42 20.53 -10.87
CA LYS A 228 -13.33 20.47 -12.05
C LYS A 228 -12.70 19.59 -13.14
N PRO A 229 -13.52 18.98 -14.02
CA PRO A 229 -13.01 18.21 -15.14
C PRO A 229 -12.03 19.02 -16.00
N GLY A 230 -10.86 18.44 -16.30
CA GLY A 230 -9.85 19.06 -17.14
C GLY A 230 -8.95 20.10 -16.47
N VAL A 231 -9.18 20.45 -15.20
CA VAL A 231 -8.31 21.37 -14.45
C VAL A 231 -7.08 20.61 -13.93
N THR A 232 -5.89 21.17 -14.18
CA THR A 232 -4.63 20.63 -13.65
C THR A 232 -4.32 21.16 -12.26
N LEU A 233 -3.46 20.45 -11.50
CA LEU A 233 -2.99 20.91 -10.19
C LEU A 233 -2.38 22.31 -10.25
N THR A 234 -1.53 22.57 -11.24
CA THR A 234 -0.86 23.88 -11.42
C THR A 234 -1.86 25.01 -11.67
N GLN A 235 -2.91 24.76 -12.44
CA GLN A 235 -3.98 25.75 -12.66
C GLN A 235 -4.76 26.04 -11.38
N ALA A 236 -5.09 25.00 -10.61
CA ALA A 236 -5.79 25.15 -9.35
C ALA A 236 -4.94 25.84 -8.26
N GLU A 237 -3.63 25.55 -8.21
CA GLU A 237 -2.69 26.27 -7.36
C GLU A 237 -2.60 27.76 -7.71
N ALA A 238 -2.53 28.11 -9.01
CA ALA A 238 -2.51 29.48 -9.46
C ALA A 238 -3.80 30.22 -9.11
N ASP A 239 -4.96 29.57 -9.26
CA ASP A 239 -6.27 30.11 -8.90
C ASP A 239 -6.32 30.46 -7.40
N LEU A 240 -6.02 29.50 -6.52
CA LEU A 240 -6.02 29.73 -5.08
C LEU A 240 -4.95 30.74 -4.64
N ASN A 241 -3.75 30.75 -5.24
CA ASN A 241 -2.72 31.74 -4.95
C ASN A 241 -3.16 33.18 -5.32
N THR A 242 -3.99 33.33 -6.37
CA THR A 242 -4.58 34.61 -6.71
C THR A 242 -5.55 35.09 -5.59
N ILE A 243 -6.31 34.18 -5.01
CA ILE A 243 -7.21 34.47 -3.89
C ILE A 243 -6.40 34.89 -2.65
N ILE A 244 -5.37 34.12 -2.27
CA ILE A 244 -4.51 34.45 -1.13
C ILE A 244 -3.90 35.83 -1.30
N THR A 245 -3.37 36.14 -2.48
CA THR A 245 -2.75 37.45 -2.74
C THR A 245 -3.76 38.60 -2.57
N ARG A 246 -5.00 38.40 -2.99
CA ARG A 246 -6.09 39.38 -2.82
C ARG A 246 -6.46 39.52 -1.36
N VAL A 247 -6.61 38.42 -0.63
CA VAL A 247 -6.96 38.40 0.80
C VAL A 247 -5.84 39.05 1.61
N ALA A 248 -4.57 38.75 1.34
CA ALA A 248 -3.43 39.37 2.01
C ALA A 248 -3.39 40.90 1.82
N ALA A 249 -3.80 41.40 0.65
CA ALA A 249 -3.87 42.84 0.40
C ALA A 249 -5.03 43.51 1.20
N GLN A 250 -6.11 42.78 1.49
CA GLN A 250 -7.25 43.26 2.28
C GLN A 250 -7.03 43.11 3.79
N HIS A 251 -6.21 42.14 4.20
CA HIS A 251 -5.94 41.76 5.60
C HIS A 251 -4.45 41.71 5.88
N PRO A 252 -3.72 42.85 5.86
CA PRO A 252 -2.28 42.87 6.06
C PRO A 252 -1.83 42.37 7.43
N GLU A 253 -2.73 42.39 8.41
CA GLU A 253 -2.51 41.88 9.78
C GLU A 253 -2.29 40.35 9.83
N THR A 254 -2.72 39.59 8.82
CA THR A 254 -2.63 38.12 8.81
C THR A 254 -1.27 37.58 8.41
N GLN A 255 -0.32 38.46 7.99
CA GLN A 255 0.99 38.07 7.45
C GLN A 255 0.93 37.07 6.29
N ALA A 256 -0.23 36.90 5.65
CA ALA A 256 -0.45 35.96 4.57
C ALA A 256 0.34 36.25 3.27
N SER A 257 1.04 37.39 3.20
CA SER A 257 1.87 37.77 2.03
C SER A 257 2.99 36.78 1.68
N GLY A 258 3.43 35.98 2.68
CA GLY A 258 4.43 34.91 2.51
C GLY A 258 3.85 33.55 2.16
N TYR A 259 2.53 33.40 2.21
CA TYR A 259 1.90 32.10 2.03
C TYR A 259 1.69 31.75 0.55
N ARG A 260 1.79 30.47 0.25
CA ARG A 260 1.52 29.87 -1.07
C ARG A 260 0.76 28.58 -0.91
N VAL A 261 -0.23 28.35 -1.75
CA VAL A 261 -0.96 27.09 -1.81
C VAL A 261 -0.09 26.00 -2.38
N VAL A 262 -0.16 24.84 -1.77
CA VAL A 262 0.39 23.59 -2.29
C VAL A 262 -0.77 22.58 -2.35
N LEU A 263 -0.96 22.01 -3.53
CA LEU A 263 -1.94 20.95 -3.78
C LEU A 263 -1.24 19.60 -3.88
N THR A 264 -1.73 18.65 -3.11
CA THR A 264 -1.23 17.28 -3.16
C THR A 264 -2.39 16.33 -3.49
N PRO A 265 -2.26 15.42 -4.47
CA PRO A 265 -3.29 14.38 -4.67
C PRO A 265 -3.60 13.69 -3.35
N LEU A 266 -4.89 13.40 -3.09
CA LEU A 266 -5.31 12.77 -1.83
C LEU A 266 -4.57 11.44 -1.58
N SER A 267 -4.33 10.65 -2.65
CA SER A 267 -3.54 9.43 -2.56
C SER A 267 -2.10 9.68 -2.09
N ASP A 268 -1.49 10.77 -2.55
CA ASP A 268 -0.12 11.12 -2.19
C ASP A 268 -0.04 11.69 -0.77
N HIS A 269 -1.06 12.43 -0.36
CA HIS A 269 -1.18 12.87 1.02
C HIS A 269 -1.29 11.69 1.99
N LEU A 270 -2.11 10.69 1.66
CA LEU A 270 -2.33 9.53 2.53
C LEU A 270 -1.14 8.55 2.55
N PHE A 271 -0.47 8.35 1.41
CA PHE A 271 0.52 7.29 1.25
C PHE A 271 1.91 7.76 0.80
N GLY A 272 2.07 9.06 0.53
CA GLY A 272 3.30 9.61 -0.07
C GLY A 272 4.56 9.26 0.71
N ASN A 273 4.49 9.34 2.04
CA ASN A 273 5.61 9.01 2.93
C ASN A 273 5.99 7.52 2.89
N ALA A 274 5.05 6.63 2.63
CA ALA A 274 5.30 5.19 2.54
C ALA A 274 5.80 4.74 1.15
N LYS A 275 5.53 5.53 0.08
CA LYS A 275 5.87 5.18 -1.30
C LYS A 275 7.33 4.80 -1.51
N PRO A 276 8.33 5.63 -1.12
CA PRO A 276 9.73 5.30 -1.36
C PRO A 276 10.17 4.01 -0.66
N ALA A 277 9.73 3.80 0.58
CA ALA A 277 10.05 2.60 1.35
C ALA A 277 9.44 1.33 0.73
N LEU A 278 8.17 1.41 0.31
CA LEU A 278 7.49 0.28 -0.33
C LEU A 278 8.08 -0.06 -1.70
N TRP A 279 8.45 0.93 -2.52
CA TRP A 279 9.13 0.68 -3.79
C TRP A 279 10.54 0.11 -3.60
N ALA A 280 11.29 0.60 -2.61
CA ALA A 280 12.60 0.04 -2.27
C ALA A 280 12.49 -1.43 -1.82
N LEU A 281 11.49 -1.73 -0.98
CA LEU A 281 11.22 -3.10 -0.52
C LEU A 281 10.80 -4.02 -1.67
N PHE A 282 9.96 -3.53 -2.58
CA PHE A 282 9.57 -4.27 -3.78
C PHE A 282 10.76 -4.52 -4.70
N GLY A 283 11.64 -3.53 -4.90
CA GLY A 283 12.89 -3.70 -5.64
C GLY A 283 13.81 -4.73 -4.99
N ALA A 284 13.95 -4.70 -3.66
CA ALA A 284 14.76 -5.67 -2.91
C ALA A 284 14.24 -7.11 -3.07
N THR A 285 12.91 -7.32 -2.99
CA THR A 285 12.32 -8.66 -3.21
C THR A 285 12.43 -9.10 -4.65
N GLY A 286 12.37 -8.17 -5.62
CA GLY A 286 12.68 -8.46 -7.03
C GLY A 286 14.11 -8.95 -7.23
N LEU A 287 15.09 -8.32 -6.59
CA LEU A 287 16.48 -8.80 -6.60
C LEU A 287 16.63 -10.18 -5.95
N LEU A 288 15.95 -10.44 -4.83
CA LEU A 288 15.91 -11.78 -4.22
C LEU A 288 15.35 -12.84 -5.17
N LEU A 289 14.29 -12.50 -5.91
CA LEU A 289 13.72 -13.40 -6.92
C LEU A 289 14.71 -13.68 -8.06
N LEU A 290 15.46 -12.67 -8.50
CA LEU A 290 16.52 -12.84 -9.51
C LEU A 290 17.67 -13.72 -9.00
N ILE A 291 18.11 -13.55 -7.75
CA ILE A 291 19.12 -14.40 -7.11
C ILE A 291 18.61 -15.84 -7.02
N ALA A 292 17.36 -16.05 -6.55
CA ALA A 292 16.76 -17.38 -6.51
C ALA A 292 16.71 -18.03 -7.89
N SER A 293 16.40 -17.24 -8.92
CA SER A 293 16.33 -17.68 -10.30
C SER A 293 17.68 -18.06 -10.86
N ALA A 294 18.73 -17.28 -10.58
CA ALA A 294 20.12 -17.59 -10.98
C ALA A 294 20.61 -18.87 -10.31
N ASN A 295 20.30 -19.07 -9.03
CA ASN A 295 20.62 -20.30 -8.29
C ASN A 295 19.97 -21.53 -8.93
N ILE A 296 18.68 -21.43 -9.30
CA ILE A 296 17.98 -22.51 -9.98
C ILE A 296 18.60 -22.80 -11.34
N ALA A 297 18.94 -21.75 -12.11
CA ALA A 297 19.64 -21.92 -13.39
C ALA A 297 20.98 -22.65 -13.21
N ASN A 298 21.78 -22.26 -12.23
CA ASN A 298 23.05 -22.93 -11.90
C ASN A 298 22.85 -24.40 -11.53
N LEU A 299 21.83 -24.72 -10.73
CA LEU A 299 21.46 -26.09 -10.37
C LEU A 299 21.00 -26.91 -11.56
N LEU A 300 20.18 -26.33 -12.44
CA LEU A 300 19.71 -26.99 -13.68
C LEU A 300 20.84 -27.21 -14.68
N LEU A 301 21.77 -26.24 -14.83
CA LEU A 301 22.98 -26.40 -15.65
C LEU A 301 23.89 -27.51 -15.12
N ALA A 302 24.12 -27.56 -13.82
CA ALA A 302 24.90 -28.64 -13.20
C ALA A 302 24.25 -30.02 -13.44
N ARG A 303 22.91 -30.08 -13.34
CA ARG A 303 22.14 -31.30 -13.62
C ARG A 303 22.20 -31.72 -15.12
N ALA A 304 22.09 -30.74 -16.01
CA ALA A 304 22.21 -31.02 -17.46
C ALA A 304 23.57 -31.60 -17.80
N THR A 305 24.66 -31.11 -17.17
CA THR A 305 26.02 -31.67 -17.36
C THR A 305 26.14 -33.10 -16.85
N SER A 306 25.55 -33.43 -15.71
CA SER A 306 25.57 -34.80 -15.16
C SER A 306 24.76 -35.83 -15.98
N ARG A 307 23.78 -35.36 -16.76
CA ARG A 307 22.89 -36.18 -17.62
C ARG A 307 23.35 -36.25 -19.08
N ARG A 308 24.49 -35.65 -19.41
CA ARG A 308 24.98 -35.63 -20.82
C ARG A 308 25.01 -37.00 -21.47
N LYS A 309 25.55 -38.02 -20.79
CA LYS A 309 25.61 -39.40 -21.30
C LYS A 309 24.22 -39.98 -21.59
N GLU A 310 23.27 -39.78 -20.68
CA GLU A 310 21.88 -40.23 -20.83
C GLU A 310 21.19 -39.57 -22.05
N LEU A 311 21.35 -38.24 -22.20
CA LEU A 311 20.78 -37.49 -23.33
C LEU A 311 21.44 -37.88 -24.66
N ALA A 312 22.74 -38.12 -24.67
CA ALA A 312 23.47 -38.57 -25.86
C ALA A 312 23.01 -39.94 -26.31
N VAL A 313 22.80 -40.91 -25.41
CA VAL A 313 22.26 -42.23 -25.71
C VAL A 313 20.84 -42.13 -26.32
N ARG A 314 19.97 -41.29 -25.74
CA ARG A 314 18.63 -41.09 -26.28
C ARG A 314 18.63 -40.43 -27.65
N ALA A 315 19.53 -39.47 -27.88
CA ALA A 315 19.71 -38.83 -29.18
C ALA A 315 20.22 -39.86 -30.23
N ALA A 316 21.14 -40.76 -29.87
CA ALA A 316 21.63 -41.84 -30.69
C ALA A 316 20.53 -42.86 -31.04
N LEU A 317 19.58 -43.09 -30.16
CA LEU A 317 18.39 -43.93 -30.38
C LEU A 317 17.26 -43.22 -31.17
N GLY A 318 17.51 -42.01 -31.72
CA GLY A 318 16.60 -41.30 -32.60
C GLY A 318 15.68 -40.27 -31.94
N ALA A 319 15.89 -39.92 -30.66
CA ALA A 319 15.11 -38.86 -30.03
C ALA A 319 15.42 -37.49 -30.65
N SER A 320 14.37 -36.77 -31.11
CA SER A 320 14.52 -35.44 -31.68
C SER A 320 14.94 -34.42 -30.63
N ARG A 321 15.64 -33.34 -31.06
CA ARG A 321 16.04 -32.23 -30.16
C ARG A 321 14.83 -31.64 -29.46
N TRP A 322 13.69 -31.52 -30.13
CA TRP A 322 12.45 -31.01 -29.55
C TRP A 322 11.90 -31.91 -28.42
N GLN A 323 11.98 -33.22 -28.58
CA GLN A 323 11.55 -34.17 -27.55
C GLN A 323 12.39 -34.06 -26.28
N LEU A 324 13.72 -33.92 -26.44
CA LEU A 324 14.63 -33.72 -25.29
C LEU A 324 14.39 -32.35 -24.59
N THR A 325 14.22 -31.29 -25.37
CA THR A 325 13.93 -29.95 -24.81
C THR A 325 12.57 -29.93 -24.09
N ARG A 326 11.52 -30.53 -24.69
CA ARG A 326 10.19 -30.63 -24.10
C ARG A 326 10.21 -31.39 -22.77
N GLN A 327 10.98 -32.45 -22.68
CA GLN A 327 11.15 -33.22 -21.45
C GLN A 327 11.83 -32.39 -20.35
N LEU A 328 12.90 -31.66 -20.67
CA LEU A 328 13.58 -30.80 -19.71
C LEU A 328 12.68 -29.63 -19.23
N LEU A 329 11.90 -29.07 -20.17
CA LEU A 329 10.92 -28.04 -19.86
C LEU A 329 9.80 -28.55 -18.94
N SER A 330 9.28 -29.79 -19.20
CA SER A 330 8.23 -30.36 -18.34
C SER A 330 8.71 -30.65 -16.93
N GLU A 331 9.98 -31.08 -16.73
CA GLU A 331 10.58 -31.21 -15.41
C GLU A 331 10.70 -29.85 -14.70
N SER A 332 11.13 -28.81 -15.43
CA SER A 332 11.25 -27.44 -14.88
C SER A 332 9.89 -26.85 -14.55
N LEU A 333 8.86 -27.07 -15.39
CA LEU A 333 7.48 -26.62 -15.14
C LEU A 333 6.85 -27.30 -13.92
N ALA A 334 7.11 -28.60 -13.71
CA ALA A 334 6.64 -29.31 -12.52
C ALA A 334 7.26 -28.73 -11.24
N LEU A 335 8.57 -28.45 -11.25
CA LEU A 335 9.24 -27.77 -10.13
C LEU A 335 8.69 -26.37 -9.89
N ALA A 336 8.44 -25.61 -10.97
CA ALA A 336 7.85 -24.28 -10.91
C ALA A 336 6.46 -24.30 -10.30
N PHE A 337 5.63 -25.25 -10.70
CA PHE A 337 4.29 -25.38 -10.17
C PHE A 337 4.29 -25.69 -8.65
N CYS A 338 5.11 -26.68 -8.25
CA CYS A 338 5.25 -27.02 -6.83
C CYS A 338 5.85 -25.86 -6.01
N GLY A 339 6.91 -25.22 -6.52
CA GLY A 339 7.56 -24.09 -5.89
C GLY A 339 6.67 -22.83 -5.84
N GLY A 340 5.91 -22.58 -6.92
CA GLY A 340 4.94 -21.49 -6.98
C GLY A 340 3.80 -21.67 -6.00
N LEU A 341 3.23 -22.88 -5.90
CA LEU A 341 2.18 -23.21 -4.94
C LEU A 341 2.68 -23.04 -3.49
N ALA A 342 3.86 -23.59 -3.18
CA ALA A 342 4.49 -23.43 -1.88
C ALA A 342 4.81 -21.94 -1.59
N GLY A 343 5.21 -21.17 -2.63
CA GLY A 343 5.44 -19.74 -2.54
C GLY A 343 4.17 -18.94 -2.21
N VAL A 344 3.04 -19.26 -2.84
CA VAL A 344 1.75 -18.61 -2.54
C VAL A 344 1.30 -18.93 -1.12
N LEU A 345 1.47 -20.17 -0.66
CA LEU A 345 1.18 -20.55 0.73
C LEU A 345 2.08 -19.78 1.71
N LEU A 346 3.37 -19.68 1.41
CA LEU A 346 4.31 -18.90 2.22
C LEU A 346 3.93 -17.42 2.22
N ALA A 347 3.55 -16.86 1.06
CA ALA A 347 3.10 -15.47 0.96
C ALA A 347 1.88 -15.19 1.86
N TYR A 348 0.92 -16.12 1.91
CA TYR A 348 -0.23 -15.99 2.80
C TYR A 348 0.21 -15.83 4.26
N TRP A 349 1.09 -16.72 4.75
CA TRP A 349 1.62 -16.64 6.10
C TRP A 349 2.43 -15.36 6.35
N LEU A 350 3.24 -14.95 5.38
CA LEU A 350 4.03 -13.72 5.48
C LEU A 350 3.15 -12.47 5.52
N VAL A 351 2.08 -12.41 4.75
CA VAL A 351 1.13 -11.28 4.77
C VAL A 351 0.45 -11.18 6.13
N GLU A 352 -0.04 -12.31 6.69
CA GLU A 352 -0.67 -12.31 8.01
C GLU A 352 0.34 -11.95 9.13
N LEU A 353 1.57 -12.45 9.04
CA LEU A 353 2.64 -12.08 9.97
C LEU A 353 2.96 -10.58 9.89
N LEU A 354 3.08 -10.03 8.69
CA LEU A 354 3.36 -8.61 8.48
C LEU A 354 2.21 -7.73 9.01
N LYS A 355 0.95 -8.14 8.82
CA LYS A 355 -0.20 -7.45 9.42
C LYS A 355 -0.16 -7.43 10.95
N ALA A 356 0.27 -8.54 11.56
CA ALA A 356 0.35 -8.66 13.02
C ALA A 356 1.46 -7.80 13.65
N ILE A 357 2.54 -7.54 12.90
CA ILE A 357 3.70 -6.76 13.38
C ILE A 357 3.62 -5.29 12.97
N ALA A 358 2.87 -5.00 11.92
CA ALA A 358 2.80 -3.65 11.35
C ALA A 358 2.15 -2.67 12.34
N PRO A 359 2.63 -1.41 12.40
CA PRO A 359 1.99 -0.37 13.19
C PRO A 359 0.51 -0.21 12.81
N ALA A 360 -0.36 -0.04 13.80
CA ALA A 360 -1.80 0.13 13.62
C ALA A 360 -2.15 1.35 12.74
N ASP A 361 -1.25 2.33 12.70
CA ASP A 361 -1.42 3.58 11.95
C ASP A 361 -1.22 3.42 10.44
N LEU A 362 -0.71 2.28 9.96
CA LEU A 362 -0.59 2.07 8.52
C LEU A 362 -1.99 1.96 7.89
N PRO A 363 -2.32 2.89 6.97
CA PRO A 363 -3.64 2.89 6.36
C PRO A 363 -3.82 1.65 5.46
N ARG A 364 -5.05 1.13 5.41
CA ARG A 364 -5.46 0.02 4.52
C ARG A 364 -4.79 -1.35 4.75
N LEU A 365 -4.11 -1.58 5.88
CA LEU A 365 -3.53 -2.88 6.19
C LEU A 365 -4.56 -4.02 6.24
N GLU A 366 -5.77 -3.74 6.73
CA GLU A 366 -6.86 -4.72 6.80
C GLU A 366 -7.32 -5.19 5.42
N GLY A 367 -7.23 -4.30 4.42
CA GLY A 367 -7.54 -4.59 3.02
C GLY A 367 -6.41 -5.28 2.24
N VAL A 368 -5.22 -5.45 2.83
CA VAL A 368 -4.11 -6.15 2.20
C VAL A 368 -4.35 -7.66 2.23
N GLY A 369 -4.36 -8.29 1.09
CA GLY A 369 -4.56 -9.72 0.96
C GLY A 369 -4.13 -10.24 -0.41
N ILE A 370 -4.13 -11.55 -0.55
CA ILE A 370 -3.84 -12.18 -1.84
C ILE A 370 -5.07 -12.09 -2.72
N SER A 371 -5.16 -11.03 -3.52
CA SER A 371 -6.20 -10.82 -4.52
C SER A 371 -5.92 -11.61 -5.80
N GLY A 372 -6.94 -11.73 -6.68
CA GLY A 372 -6.76 -12.34 -8.01
C GLY A 372 -5.66 -11.67 -8.84
N THR A 373 -5.51 -10.35 -8.74
CA THR A 373 -4.42 -9.59 -9.39
C THR A 373 -3.05 -9.99 -8.87
N VAL A 374 -2.91 -10.11 -7.54
CA VAL A 374 -1.66 -10.55 -6.90
C VAL A 374 -1.30 -11.97 -7.33
N LEU A 375 -2.27 -12.89 -7.34
CA LEU A 375 -2.06 -14.27 -7.83
C LEU A 375 -1.61 -14.29 -9.30
N LEU A 376 -2.23 -13.50 -10.15
CA LEU A 376 -1.89 -13.43 -11.57
C LEU A 376 -0.46 -12.91 -11.77
N VAL A 377 -0.06 -11.83 -11.07
CA VAL A 377 1.30 -11.29 -11.12
C VAL A 377 2.32 -12.31 -10.59
N SER A 378 2.00 -12.99 -9.49
CA SER A 378 2.87 -14.01 -8.88
C SER A 378 3.07 -15.21 -9.79
N LEU A 379 2.00 -15.72 -10.40
CA LEU A 379 2.06 -16.82 -11.36
C LEU A 379 2.82 -16.41 -12.62
N SER A 380 2.58 -15.20 -13.13
CA SER A 380 3.28 -14.66 -14.29
C SER A 380 4.78 -14.50 -14.02
N SER A 381 5.16 -13.95 -12.86
CA SER A 381 6.57 -13.78 -12.47
C SER A 381 7.27 -15.14 -12.30
N THR A 382 6.60 -16.11 -11.69
CA THR A 382 7.10 -17.48 -11.56
C THR A 382 7.29 -18.13 -12.95
N PHE A 383 6.31 -18.00 -13.81
CA PHE A 383 6.37 -18.55 -15.18
C PHE A 383 7.50 -17.92 -15.98
N VAL A 384 7.62 -16.59 -15.96
CA VAL A 384 8.69 -15.85 -16.65
C VAL A 384 10.07 -16.26 -16.11
N THR A 385 10.22 -16.35 -14.80
CA THR A 385 11.44 -16.83 -14.15
C THR A 385 11.86 -18.19 -14.66
N VAL A 386 10.93 -19.16 -14.65
CA VAL A 386 11.22 -20.53 -15.11
C VAL A 386 11.47 -20.58 -16.61
N LEU A 387 10.78 -19.78 -17.39
CA LEU A 387 10.96 -19.72 -18.82
C LEU A 387 12.35 -19.18 -19.18
N ILE A 388 12.78 -18.09 -18.56
CA ILE A 388 14.10 -17.49 -18.80
C ILE A 388 15.20 -18.45 -18.34
N PHE A 389 15.13 -18.93 -17.11
CA PHE A 389 16.21 -19.69 -16.48
C PHE A 389 16.13 -21.19 -16.73
N GLY A 390 14.97 -21.72 -17.16
CA GLY A 390 14.80 -23.11 -17.62
C GLY A 390 15.09 -23.30 -19.09
N LEU A 391 14.79 -22.31 -19.94
CA LEU A 391 15.02 -22.38 -21.38
C LEU A 391 16.51 -22.30 -21.74
N LEU A 392 17.28 -21.44 -21.05
CA LEU A 392 18.73 -21.30 -21.28
C LEU A 392 19.50 -22.62 -21.13
N PRO A 393 19.36 -23.42 -20.04
CA PRO A 393 19.95 -24.74 -19.94
C PRO A 393 19.43 -25.75 -20.97
N ALA A 394 18.11 -25.71 -21.24
CA ALA A 394 17.50 -26.61 -22.20
C ALA A 394 18.02 -26.39 -23.63
N LEU A 395 18.14 -25.13 -24.06
CA LEU A 395 18.73 -24.77 -25.36
C LEU A 395 20.22 -25.07 -25.41
N SER A 396 20.95 -24.85 -24.33
CA SER A 396 22.37 -25.21 -24.24
C SER A 396 22.57 -26.74 -24.32
N ALA A 397 21.68 -27.51 -23.71
CA ALA A 397 21.69 -28.95 -23.74
C ALA A 397 21.28 -29.57 -25.13
N SER A 398 20.49 -28.84 -25.94
CA SER A 398 20.04 -29.31 -27.25
C SER A 398 21.05 -29.10 -28.40
N ARG A 399 22.11 -28.30 -28.19
CA ARG A 399 23.15 -28.00 -29.17
C ARG A 399 24.30 -29.03 -29.20
N PHE A 400 24.07 -30.28 -28.76
CA PHE A 400 25.08 -31.32 -28.82
C PHE A 400 25.36 -31.79 -30.25
N ASN A 401 26.62 -31.75 -30.70
CA ASN A 401 27.11 -32.46 -31.87
C ASN A 401 27.48 -33.88 -31.45
N LEU A 402 26.81 -34.88 -32.01
CA LEU A 402 27.08 -36.29 -31.74
C LEU A 402 28.54 -36.69 -32.03
N ASN A 403 29.18 -36.05 -33.05
CA ASN A 403 30.57 -36.31 -33.41
C ASN A 403 31.62 -35.91 -32.37
N GLU A 404 31.28 -34.93 -31.50
CA GLU A 404 32.20 -34.49 -30.45
C GLU A 404 32.18 -35.39 -29.20
N THR A 405 31.06 -36.11 -28.97
CA THR A 405 30.89 -36.98 -27.79
C THR A 405 31.63 -38.32 -27.96
N ILE A 406 31.90 -38.77 -29.20
CA ILE A 406 32.59 -40.04 -29.51
C ILE A 406 34.11 -39.83 -29.46
N ASN A 407 34.61 -38.65 -29.74
CA ASN A 407 36.05 -38.31 -29.65
C ASN A 407 36.39 -37.64 -28.31
N GLU A 408 36.33 -38.38 -27.21
CA GLU A 408 36.56 -37.90 -25.83
C GLU A 408 37.96 -37.31 -25.58
N ALA A 409 38.93 -37.44 -26.47
CA ALA A 409 40.30 -36.99 -26.28
C ALA A 409 40.57 -35.53 -26.72
N SER A 410 39.79 -34.98 -27.66
CA SER A 410 40.09 -33.64 -28.25
C SER A 410 39.07 -32.55 -27.91
N ALA A 411 37.89 -32.89 -27.40
CA ALA A 411 36.77 -31.93 -27.19
C ALA A 411 36.77 -31.30 -25.78
N ARG A 412 37.71 -31.58 -24.91
CA ARG A 412 37.73 -31.07 -23.50
C ARG A 412 37.93 -29.56 -23.37
N LEU A 413 38.34 -28.84 -24.41
CA LEU A 413 38.80 -27.45 -24.25
C LEU A 413 37.85 -26.38 -24.76
N THR A 414 36.92 -26.66 -25.71
CA THR A 414 36.13 -25.57 -26.34
C THR A 414 34.70 -25.47 -25.86
N ASN A 415 34.01 -26.57 -25.61
CA ASN A 415 32.57 -26.52 -25.21
C ASN A 415 32.36 -26.31 -23.71
N THR A 416 33.36 -26.62 -22.86
CA THR A 416 33.40 -26.31 -21.44
C THR A 416 33.54 -24.82 -21.15
N ARG A 417 34.16 -24.02 -22.06
CA ARG A 417 34.40 -22.57 -21.86
C ARG A 417 33.13 -21.74 -21.91
N ALA A 418 32.20 -22.01 -22.83
CA ALA A 418 30.94 -21.21 -22.94
C ALA A 418 30.00 -21.48 -21.74
N GLY A 419 29.82 -22.75 -21.36
CA GLY A 419 28.99 -23.12 -20.19
C GLY A 419 29.59 -22.60 -18.86
N ASN A 420 30.92 -22.66 -18.74
CA ASN A 420 31.61 -22.11 -17.55
C ASN A 420 31.57 -20.58 -17.51
N ARG A 421 31.63 -19.88 -18.66
CA ARG A 421 31.48 -18.41 -18.72
C ARG A 421 30.07 -17.98 -18.30
N LEU A 422 29.04 -18.66 -18.79
CA LEU A 422 27.65 -18.34 -18.40
C LEU A 422 27.42 -18.56 -16.89
N ARG A 423 27.90 -19.70 -16.37
CA ARG A 423 27.85 -20.00 -14.93
C ARG A 423 28.63 -18.97 -14.12
N GLY A 424 29.84 -18.59 -14.57
CA GLY A 424 30.64 -17.54 -13.95
C GLY A 424 29.91 -16.19 -13.94
N ALA A 425 29.29 -15.80 -15.04
CA ALA A 425 28.52 -14.56 -15.13
C ALA A 425 27.30 -14.55 -14.20
N LEU A 426 26.58 -15.68 -14.08
CA LEU A 426 25.46 -15.82 -13.14
C LEU A 426 25.93 -15.68 -11.68
N VAL A 427 27.06 -16.34 -11.33
CA VAL A 427 27.61 -16.22 -9.96
C VAL A 427 28.09 -14.81 -9.65
N VAL A 428 28.77 -14.14 -10.60
CA VAL A 428 29.20 -12.74 -10.43
C VAL A 428 27.97 -11.82 -10.27
N GLY A 429 26.93 -12.01 -11.08
CA GLY A 429 25.68 -11.25 -10.97
C GLY A 429 24.98 -11.48 -9.63
N GLU A 430 24.94 -12.73 -9.15
CA GLU A 430 24.36 -13.10 -7.87
C GLU A 430 25.10 -12.44 -6.70
N VAL A 431 26.44 -12.50 -6.70
CA VAL A 431 27.28 -11.85 -5.67
C VAL A 431 27.07 -10.33 -5.70
N ALA A 432 27.05 -9.72 -6.88
CA ALA A 432 26.79 -8.28 -7.03
C ALA A 432 25.42 -7.89 -6.47
N MET A 433 24.35 -8.60 -6.83
CA MET A 433 23.00 -8.36 -6.29
C MET A 433 22.94 -8.56 -4.78
N THR A 434 23.61 -9.57 -4.25
CA THR A 434 23.68 -9.83 -2.81
C THR A 434 24.39 -8.69 -2.07
N ILE A 435 25.49 -8.16 -2.61
CA ILE A 435 26.19 -7.00 -2.04
C ILE A 435 25.29 -5.77 -2.02
N VAL A 436 24.55 -5.49 -3.11
CA VAL A 436 23.59 -4.37 -3.18
C VAL A 436 22.51 -4.52 -2.11
N LEU A 437 21.93 -5.72 -1.96
CA LEU A 437 20.92 -5.99 -0.94
C LEU A 437 21.48 -5.83 0.48
N LEU A 438 22.68 -6.33 0.74
CA LEU A 438 23.32 -6.23 2.05
C LEU A 438 23.63 -4.76 2.40
N ALA A 439 24.14 -4.00 1.44
CA ALA A 439 24.39 -2.57 1.61
C ALA A 439 23.07 -1.81 1.89
N GLY A 440 22.02 -2.07 1.11
CA GLY A 440 20.69 -1.48 1.31
C GLY A 440 20.12 -1.84 2.69
N ALA A 441 20.15 -3.10 3.08
CA ALA A 441 19.69 -3.55 4.40
C ALA A 441 20.47 -2.89 5.55
N THR A 442 21.78 -2.74 5.39
CA THR A 442 22.65 -2.08 6.39
C THR A 442 22.30 -0.60 6.52
N LEU A 443 22.02 0.10 5.42
CA LEU A 443 21.61 1.50 5.44
C LEU A 443 20.27 1.67 6.15
N VAL A 444 19.27 0.84 5.82
CA VAL A 444 17.95 0.87 6.47
C VAL A 444 18.08 0.61 7.96
N LEU A 445 18.86 -0.41 8.35
CA LEU A 445 19.10 -0.73 9.76
C LEU A 445 19.79 0.42 10.50
N ARG A 446 20.81 1.05 9.91
CA ARG A 446 21.47 2.22 10.48
C ARG A 446 20.50 3.40 10.65
N THR A 447 19.69 3.67 9.64
CA THR A 447 18.68 4.75 9.72
C THR A 447 17.72 4.48 10.87
N PHE A 448 17.20 3.25 10.98
CA PHE A 448 16.32 2.86 12.08
C PHE A 448 16.99 3.01 13.46
N LEU A 449 18.24 2.52 13.61
CA LEU A 449 18.97 2.63 14.86
C LEU A 449 19.28 4.08 15.22
N ASN A 450 19.60 4.92 14.24
CA ASN A 450 19.80 6.35 14.47
C ASN A 450 18.50 7.02 14.92
N LEU A 451 17.38 6.72 14.28
CA LEU A 451 16.07 7.25 14.65
C LEU A 451 15.66 6.81 16.07
N ALA A 452 15.90 5.55 16.42
CA ALA A 452 15.63 5.02 17.75
C ALA A 452 16.54 5.61 18.85
N ARG A 453 17.67 6.21 18.48
CA ARG A 453 18.63 6.84 19.40
C ARG A 453 18.51 8.35 19.47
N VAL A 454 17.58 8.97 18.73
CA VAL A 454 17.35 10.42 18.81
C VAL A 454 17.01 10.78 20.26
N PRO A 455 17.74 11.70 20.90
CA PRO A 455 17.43 12.14 22.26
C PRO A 455 16.03 12.78 22.29
N LEU A 456 15.15 12.25 23.10
CA LEU A 456 13.79 12.76 23.26
C LEU A 456 13.73 14.10 24.01
N GLY A 457 14.87 14.63 24.49
CA GLY A 457 14.93 15.83 25.31
C GLY A 457 14.52 15.62 26.77
N PHE A 458 14.08 14.43 27.11
CA PHE A 458 13.75 14.03 28.49
C PHE A 458 14.16 12.56 28.73
N ASN A 459 14.24 12.15 30.00
CA ASN A 459 14.50 10.76 30.35
C ASN A 459 13.20 9.93 30.26
N PRO A 460 13.03 9.03 29.30
CA PRO A 460 11.81 8.24 29.13
C PRO A 460 11.63 7.13 30.18
N HIS A 461 12.69 6.83 30.95
CA HIS A 461 12.60 5.83 32.00
C HIS A 461 11.84 6.37 33.19
N GLN A 462 10.80 5.65 33.63
CA GLN A 462 9.92 6.01 34.76
C GLN A 462 9.02 7.25 34.52
N VAL A 463 8.77 7.62 33.26
CA VAL A 463 7.74 8.62 32.92
C VAL A 463 6.41 7.93 32.66
N LEU A 464 5.38 8.29 33.41
CA LEU A 464 4.01 7.92 33.17
C LEU A 464 3.33 9.03 32.37
N SER A 465 2.90 8.77 31.16
CA SER A 465 2.06 9.67 30.38
C SER A 465 0.60 9.26 30.55
N MET A 466 -0.25 10.21 30.91
CA MET A 466 -1.68 10.01 31.03
C MET A 466 -2.42 11.09 30.26
N GLN A 467 -3.32 10.68 29.38
CA GLN A 467 -4.23 11.59 28.69
C GLN A 467 -5.55 11.64 29.46
N LEU A 468 -5.85 12.80 30.04
CA LEU A 468 -7.14 13.08 30.67
C LEU A 468 -8.00 13.89 29.72
N ARG A 469 -9.18 13.37 29.41
CA ARG A 469 -10.23 14.15 28.72
C ARG A 469 -11.29 14.54 29.74
N LEU A 470 -11.38 15.82 29.99
CA LEU A 470 -12.43 16.37 30.83
C LEU A 470 -13.65 16.62 29.94
N THR A 471 -14.78 16.01 30.27
CA THR A 471 -16.05 16.15 29.53
C THR A 471 -17.07 16.87 30.40
N GLY A 472 -17.89 17.74 29.81
CA GLY A 472 -18.98 18.47 30.44
C GLY A 472 -18.92 19.97 30.20
N GLU A 473 -20.07 20.64 30.29
CA GLU A 473 -20.23 22.08 29.98
C GLU A 473 -19.18 23.00 30.63
N LYS A 474 -18.62 22.60 31.78
CA LYS A 474 -17.58 23.36 32.49
C LYS A 474 -16.23 23.34 31.75
N TYR A 475 -15.98 22.39 30.85
CA TYR A 475 -14.68 22.18 30.22
C TYR A 475 -14.75 22.24 28.66
N ASP A 476 -15.94 22.51 28.12
CA ASP A 476 -16.17 22.64 26.67
C ASP A 476 -16.04 24.10 26.18
N ALA A 477 -15.34 24.97 26.97
CA ALA A 477 -15.14 26.40 26.71
C ALA A 477 -13.92 26.69 25.82
#